data_ac8a55b1c1a202620883f0a145558866
#
_entry.id   ac8a55b1c1a202620883f0a145558866
#
_cell.length_a   1.000
_cell.length_b   1.000
_cell.length_c   1.000
_cell.angle_alpha   90.00
_cell.angle_beta   90.00
_cell.angle_gamma   90.00
#
_symmetry.space_group_name_H-M   'P 1'
#
loop_
_entity.id
_entity.type
_entity.pdbx_description
1 polymer ?
#
loop_
_entity_poly.entity_id
_entity_poly.type
_entity_poly.pdbx_seq_one_letter_code
_entity_poly.pdbx_strand_id
1 'polypeptide(L)'
;MRRRLLAVMAVLMALAAQGLAAADLKPVLLGEKEVSFRVERDDLVVGLKEGLFSRLMFEVEKNDLEMIKVQVTYGNGKSDVIPLRHFFKEGSRSRIIDLPGGKRIIRRITFFYKTTGQLVDGRAVIKVYGL
;
A
#
# COMPACT_ATOMS: atom_id res chain seq x y z
N MET A 1 1.68 -46.31 -15.44
CA MET A 1 0.45 -45.72 -14.87
C MET A 1 0.67 -45.02 -13.53
N ARG A 2 1.33 -45.65 -12.57
CA ARG A 2 1.54 -45.04 -11.23
C ARG A 2 2.34 -43.74 -11.27
N ARG A 3 3.34 -43.60 -12.14
CA ARG A 3 4.15 -42.39 -12.27
C ARG A 3 3.37 -41.20 -12.81
N ARG A 4 2.39 -41.40 -13.66
CA ARG A 4 1.56 -40.32 -14.24
C ARG A 4 0.58 -39.76 -13.21
N LEU A 5 0.01 -40.60 -12.32
CA LEU A 5 -0.90 -40.20 -11.27
C LEU A 5 -0.19 -39.34 -10.21
N LEU A 6 1.04 -39.72 -9.81
CA LEU A 6 1.83 -38.95 -8.85
C LEU A 6 2.20 -37.57 -9.38
N ALA A 7 2.56 -37.47 -10.66
CA ALA A 7 2.87 -36.19 -11.29
C ALA A 7 1.65 -35.25 -11.35
N VAL A 8 0.48 -35.79 -11.67
CA VAL A 8 -0.77 -35.00 -11.71
C VAL A 8 -1.13 -34.48 -10.32
N MET A 9 -1.00 -35.28 -9.28
CA MET A 9 -1.26 -34.84 -7.91
C MET A 9 -0.31 -33.73 -7.47
N ALA A 10 0.96 -33.80 -7.79
CA ALA A 10 1.93 -32.76 -7.45
C ALA A 10 1.60 -31.43 -8.13
N VAL A 11 1.17 -31.46 -9.39
CA VAL A 11 0.76 -30.25 -10.13
C VAL A 11 -0.49 -29.64 -9.51
N LEU A 12 -1.47 -30.45 -9.14
CA LEU A 12 -2.70 -29.95 -8.50
C LEU A 12 -2.42 -29.29 -7.14
N MET A 13 -1.54 -29.85 -6.34
CA MET A 13 -1.14 -29.23 -5.06
C MET A 13 -0.42 -27.92 -5.25
N ALA A 14 0.46 -27.80 -6.23
CA ALA A 14 1.16 -26.56 -6.53
C ALA A 14 0.18 -25.45 -6.98
N LEU A 15 -0.80 -25.77 -7.82
CA LEU A 15 -1.83 -24.84 -8.27
C LEU A 15 -2.72 -24.37 -7.11
N ALA A 16 -3.10 -25.26 -6.21
CA ALA A 16 -3.91 -24.91 -5.04
C ALA A 16 -3.15 -23.96 -4.11
N ALA A 17 -1.86 -24.20 -3.88
CA ALA A 17 -1.03 -23.32 -3.07
C ALA A 17 -0.89 -21.92 -3.70
N GLN A 18 -0.72 -21.82 -5.00
CA GLN A 18 -0.65 -20.55 -5.71
C GLN A 18 -1.99 -19.81 -5.68
N GLY A 19 -3.10 -20.50 -5.82
CA GLY A 19 -4.43 -19.92 -5.74
C GLY A 19 -4.74 -19.32 -4.37
N LEU A 20 -4.34 -19.98 -3.29
CA LEU A 20 -4.49 -19.47 -1.92
C LEU A 20 -3.65 -18.22 -1.68
N ALA A 21 -2.38 -18.21 -2.12
CA ALA A 21 -1.52 -17.05 -2.00
C ALA A 21 -2.07 -15.84 -2.79
N ALA A 22 -2.60 -16.03 -3.98
CA ALA A 22 -3.21 -15.00 -4.79
C ALA A 22 -4.50 -14.45 -4.15
N ALA A 23 -5.29 -15.29 -3.47
CA ALA A 23 -6.51 -14.87 -2.79
C ALA A 23 -6.23 -13.94 -1.60
N ASP A 24 -5.08 -14.10 -0.92
CA ASP A 24 -4.68 -13.26 0.22
C ASP A 24 -4.14 -11.89 -0.20
N LEU A 25 -3.90 -11.66 -1.49
CA LEU A 25 -3.26 -10.45 -2.01
C LEU A 25 -4.24 -9.49 -2.71
N LYS A 26 -5.51 -9.49 -2.32
CA LYS A 26 -6.48 -8.54 -2.87
C LYS A 26 -6.36 -7.19 -2.16
N PRO A 27 -5.77 -6.17 -2.79
CA PRO A 27 -5.68 -4.86 -2.18
C PRO A 27 -7.05 -4.17 -2.14
N VAL A 28 -7.32 -3.50 -1.03
CA VAL A 28 -8.51 -2.67 -0.84
C VAL A 28 -8.08 -1.22 -0.87
N LEU A 29 -8.69 -0.41 -1.73
CA LEU A 29 -8.42 1.02 -1.75
C LEU A 29 -8.94 1.66 -0.46
N LEU A 30 -8.03 2.13 0.38
CA LEU A 30 -8.37 2.81 1.63
C LEU A 30 -8.74 4.27 1.40
N GLY A 31 -8.20 4.86 0.38
CA GLY A 31 -8.46 6.23 0.00
C GLY A 31 -7.37 6.79 -0.90
N GLU A 32 -7.60 8.02 -1.32
CA GLU A 32 -6.63 8.77 -2.11
C GLU A 32 -6.55 10.20 -1.62
N LYS A 33 -5.39 10.80 -1.77
CA LYS A 33 -5.13 12.18 -1.36
C LYS A 33 -4.41 12.93 -2.48
N GLU A 34 -4.98 14.04 -2.87
CA GLU A 34 -4.30 14.98 -3.74
C GLU A 34 -3.33 15.81 -2.90
N VAL A 35 -2.08 15.84 -3.31
CA VAL A 35 -1.00 16.56 -2.63
C VAL A 35 -0.44 17.64 -3.54
N SER A 36 -0.05 18.76 -2.95
CA SER A 36 0.48 19.89 -3.69
C SER A 36 1.91 20.21 -3.28
N PHE A 37 2.61 20.97 -4.12
CA PHE A 37 4.02 21.31 -3.90
C PHE A 37 4.31 22.14 -2.67
N ARG A 38 3.35 22.91 -2.22
CA ARG A 38 3.56 23.86 -1.16
C ARG A 38 3.46 23.24 0.24
N VAL A 39 2.98 22.02 0.30
CA VAL A 39 2.78 21.31 1.57
C VAL A 39 3.62 20.05 1.53
N GLU A 40 4.49 19.87 2.50
CA GLU A 40 5.37 18.70 2.61
C GLU A 40 4.79 17.60 3.48
N ARG A 41 3.58 17.81 3.97
CA ARG A 41 2.86 16.86 4.84
C ARG A 41 1.37 16.91 4.53
N ASP A 42 0.76 15.74 4.38
CA ASP A 42 -0.69 15.60 4.23
C ASP A 42 -1.22 14.39 4.99
N ASP A 43 -2.46 14.50 5.44
CA ASP A 43 -3.17 13.45 6.16
C ASP A 43 -4.27 12.85 5.29
N LEU A 44 -4.34 11.53 5.24
CA LEU A 44 -5.47 10.79 4.70
C LEU A 44 -6.25 10.15 5.86
N VAL A 45 -7.48 10.56 6.05
CA VAL A 45 -8.36 9.94 7.03
C VAL A 45 -8.97 8.67 6.42
N VAL A 46 -8.75 7.53 7.07
CA VAL A 46 -9.28 6.24 6.66
C VAL A 46 -10.54 5.95 7.48
N GLY A 47 -11.59 5.54 6.81
CA GLY A 47 -12.84 5.19 7.48
C GLY A 47 -12.68 3.93 8.34
N LEU A 48 -13.25 3.93 9.54
CA LEU A 48 -13.21 2.78 10.44
C LEU A 48 -13.91 1.55 9.87
N LYS A 49 -14.78 1.75 8.89
CA LYS A 49 -15.54 0.69 8.22
C LYS A 49 -14.69 -0.11 7.22
N GLU A 50 -13.50 0.36 6.89
CA GLU A 50 -12.65 -0.30 5.88
C GLU A 50 -12.11 -1.66 6.35
N GLY A 51 -12.08 -1.91 7.65
CA GLY A 51 -11.70 -3.21 8.22
C GLY A 51 -10.31 -3.25 8.82
N LEU A 52 -9.77 -4.46 8.91
CA LEU A 52 -8.47 -4.74 9.50
C LEU A 52 -7.43 -5.02 8.42
N PHE A 53 -6.28 -4.39 8.54
CA PHE A 53 -5.18 -4.55 7.59
C PHE A 53 -3.86 -4.77 8.31
N SER A 54 -3.02 -5.61 7.72
CA SER A 54 -1.66 -5.86 8.21
C SER A 54 -0.57 -5.33 7.28
N ARG A 55 -0.95 -4.91 6.07
CA ARG A 55 -0.01 -4.44 5.04
C ARG A 55 -0.57 -3.25 4.29
N LEU A 56 0.32 -2.44 3.75
CA LEU A 56 -0.02 -1.29 2.92
C LEU A 56 0.76 -1.33 1.60
N MET A 57 0.17 -0.72 0.59
CA MET A 57 0.81 -0.46 -0.69
C MET A 57 0.39 0.94 -1.16
N PHE A 58 1.31 1.68 -1.73
CA PHE A 58 1.07 3.04 -2.22
C PHE A 58 1.22 3.09 -3.73
N GLU A 59 0.42 3.94 -4.36
CA GLU A 59 0.50 4.25 -5.78
C GLU A 59 0.45 5.76 -5.95
N VAL A 60 1.26 6.30 -6.83
CA VAL A 60 1.29 7.74 -7.13
C VAL A 60 0.89 7.98 -8.57
N GLU A 61 -0.02 8.91 -8.78
CA GLU A 61 -0.51 9.30 -10.10
C GLU A 61 -0.36 10.80 -10.33
N LYS A 62 -0.51 11.22 -11.58
CA LYS A 62 -0.44 12.58 -12.12
C LYS A 62 0.94 13.18 -12.18
N ASN A 63 1.79 12.99 -11.18
CA ASN A 63 3.16 13.52 -11.17
C ASN A 63 4.08 12.63 -10.37
N ASP A 64 5.38 12.83 -10.54
CA ASP A 64 6.40 12.17 -9.73
C ASP A 64 6.39 12.72 -8.30
N LEU A 65 6.74 11.88 -7.33
CA LEU A 65 6.74 12.24 -5.91
C LEU A 65 7.86 11.51 -5.18
N GLU A 66 8.62 12.21 -4.37
CA GLU A 66 9.55 11.58 -3.43
C GLU A 66 8.88 11.45 -2.06
N MET A 67 8.58 10.22 -1.66
CA MET A 67 8.09 9.92 -0.33
C MET A 67 9.28 9.84 0.63
N ILE A 68 9.17 10.53 1.76
CA ILE A 68 10.23 10.53 2.78
C ILE A 68 9.94 9.51 3.85
N LYS A 69 8.75 9.55 4.40
CA LYS A 69 8.25 8.59 5.40
C LYS A 69 6.74 8.64 5.47
N VAL A 70 6.16 7.63 6.07
CA VAL A 70 4.72 7.53 6.31
C VAL A 70 4.49 7.24 7.79
N GLN A 71 3.54 7.94 8.38
CA GLN A 71 3.09 7.65 9.73
C GLN A 71 1.69 7.04 9.65
N VAL A 72 1.50 5.90 10.29
CA VAL A 72 0.20 5.22 10.34
C VAL A 72 -0.35 5.37 11.75
N THR A 73 -1.54 5.93 11.86
CA THR A 73 -2.26 6.05 13.14
C THR A 73 -3.39 5.04 13.16
N TYR A 74 -3.42 4.22 14.19
CA TYR A 74 -4.37 3.12 14.35
C TYR A 74 -5.62 3.53 15.11
N GLY A 75 -6.62 2.67 15.10
CA GLY A 75 -7.90 2.92 15.75
C GLY A 75 -7.81 3.17 17.27
N ASN A 76 -6.79 2.64 17.93
CA ASN A 76 -6.53 2.88 19.37
C ASN A 76 -5.75 4.17 19.66
N GLY A 77 -5.47 4.96 18.64
CA GLY A 77 -4.72 6.21 18.78
C GLY A 77 -3.20 6.07 18.76
N LYS A 78 -2.67 4.85 18.79
CA LYS A 78 -1.22 4.62 18.67
C LYS A 78 -0.79 4.78 17.22
N SER A 79 0.47 5.09 17.00
CA SER A 79 1.02 5.26 15.67
C SER A 79 2.39 4.62 15.51
N ASP A 80 2.70 4.28 14.26
CA ASP A 80 4.02 3.83 13.84
C ASP A 80 4.53 4.69 12.69
N VAL A 81 5.82 4.95 12.69
CA VAL A 81 6.50 5.59 11.55
C VAL A 81 7.07 4.48 10.67
N ILE A 82 6.63 4.47 9.44
CA ILE A 82 7.12 3.53 8.43
C ILE A 82 8.21 4.24 7.63
N PRO A 83 9.46 3.76 7.68
CA PRO A 83 10.57 4.40 6.95
C PRO A 83 10.49 4.06 5.47
N LEU A 84 9.50 4.60 4.79
CA LEU A 84 9.33 4.44 3.36
C LEU A 84 9.95 5.63 2.64
N ARG A 85 11.25 5.56 2.38
CA ARG A 85 11.88 6.51 1.49
C ARG A 85 11.91 5.95 0.08
N HIS A 86 11.10 6.51 -0.79
CA HIS A 86 10.91 5.99 -2.13
C HIS A 86 10.57 7.11 -3.11
N PHE A 87 11.23 7.08 -4.25
CA PHE A 87 10.88 7.94 -5.37
C PHE A 87 9.83 7.24 -6.23
N PHE A 88 8.66 7.84 -6.30
CA PHE A 88 7.56 7.36 -7.15
C PHE A 88 7.57 8.12 -8.47
N LYS A 89 7.75 7.40 -9.56
CA LYS A 89 7.36 7.92 -10.86
C LYS A 89 5.85 7.88 -11.00
N GLU A 90 5.32 8.82 -11.76
CA GLU A 90 3.91 8.83 -12.13
C GLU A 90 3.44 7.44 -12.58
N GLY A 91 2.36 6.95 -11.98
CA GLY A 91 1.78 5.65 -12.27
C GLY A 91 2.46 4.47 -11.59
N SER A 92 3.47 4.70 -10.74
CA SER A 92 4.20 3.61 -10.08
C SER A 92 3.63 3.25 -8.72
N ARG A 93 3.96 2.05 -8.26
CA ARG A 93 3.55 1.49 -6.96
C ARG A 93 4.74 1.21 -6.07
N SER A 94 4.52 1.26 -4.77
CA SER A 94 5.50 0.80 -3.79
C SER A 94 5.52 -0.73 -3.71
N ARG A 95 6.52 -1.25 -3.02
CA ARG A 95 6.48 -2.60 -2.49
C ARG A 95 5.34 -2.73 -1.47
N ILE A 96 4.95 -3.96 -1.16
CA ILE A 96 4.03 -4.23 -0.06
C ILE A 96 4.79 -4.05 1.26
N ILE A 97 4.22 -3.29 2.18
CA ILE A 97 4.85 -2.90 3.44
C ILE A 97 4.09 -3.54 4.58
N ASP A 98 4.79 -4.33 5.40
CA ASP A 98 4.20 -4.94 6.59
C ASP A 98 4.05 -3.91 7.71
N LEU A 99 2.89 -3.92 8.37
CA LEU A 99 2.64 -3.12 9.55
C LEU A 99 3.01 -3.88 10.81
N PRO A 100 3.67 -3.26 11.78
CA PRO A 100 3.92 -3.90 13.07
C PRO A 100 2.61 -4.27 13.77
N GLY A 101 2.60 -5.43 14.44
CA GLY A 101 1.47 -5.85 15.27
C GLY A 101 0.34 -6.58 14.55
N GLY A 102 0.51 -6.95 13.27
CA GLY A 102 -0.49 -7.73 12.53
C GLY A 102 -1.68 -6.91 12.05
N LYS A 103 -2.85 -7.54 11.98
CA LYS A 103 -4.08 -6.89 11.48
C LYS A 103 -4.61 -5.85 12.45
N ARG A 104 -4.78 -4.63 11.98
CA ARG A 104 -5.20 -3.49 12.80
C ARG A 104 -6.15 -2.59 12.02
N ILE A 105 -6.98 -1.85 12.76
CA ILE A 105 -7.78 -0.77 12.19
C ILE A 105 -6.87 0.43 11.96
N ILE A 106 -6.86 0.95 10.74
CA ILE A 106 -6.12 2.14 10.37
C ILE A 106 -7.07 3.34 10.40
N ARG A 107 -6.71 4.35 11.18
CA ARG A 107 -7.52 5.57 11.32
C ARG A 107 -7.05 6.69 10.40
N ARG A 108 -5.74 6.85 10.27
CA ARG A 108 -5.13 7.94 9.51
C ARG A 108 -3.78 7.52 8.97
N ILE A 109 -3.45 8.03 7.80
CA ILE A 109 -2.12 7.88 7.21
C ILE A 109 -1.60 9.28 6.92
N THR A 110 -0.43 9.59 7.47
CA THR A 110 0.23 10.89 7.28
C THR A 110 1.42 10.70 6.36
N PHE A 111 1.44 11.44 5.27
CA PHE A 111 2.51 11.41 4.29
C PHE A 111 3.48 12.57 4.52
N PHE A 112 4.77 12.27 4.52
CA PHE A 112 5.84 13.26 4.45
C PHE A 112 6.54 13.09 3.13
N TYR A 113 6.55 14.11 2.29
CA TYR A 113 6.99 14.00 0.90
C TYR A 113 7.69 15.26 0.43
N LYS A 114 8.43 15.10 -0.65
CA LYS A 114 8.93 16.22 -1.45
C LYS A 114 8.41 16.05 -2.86
N THR A 115 7.98 17.14 -3.44
CA THR A 115 7.66 17.16 -4.85
C THR A 115 8.92 17.54 -5.61
N THR A 116 9.26 16.72 -6.57
CA THR A 116 10.41 16.94 -7.42
C THR A 116 9.95 17.34 -8.81
N GLY A 117 10.60 18.33 -9.38
CA GLY A 117 10.42 18.64 -10.76
C GLY A 117 9.50 19.79 -11.07
N GLN A 118 9.46 20.07 -12.33
CA GLN A 118 8.68 21.14 -12.93
C GLN A 118 7.28 20.63 -13.21
N LEU A 119 6.40 20.91 -12.32
CA LEU A 119 5.06 20.39 -12.42
C LEU A 119 4.15 21.44 -13.01
N VAL A 120 3.46 21.05 -14.02
CA VAL A 120 2.59 21.95 -14.79
C VAL A 120 1.40 22.36 -13.94
N ASP A 121 0.84 21.47 -13.17
CA ASP A 121 -0.31 21.73 -12.30
C ASP A 121 -0.02 21.66 -10.80
N GLY A 122 1.19 21.27 -10.43
CA GLY A 122 1.63 21.28 -9.04
C GLY A 122 0.99 20.23 -8.14
N ARG A 123 0.41 19.15 -8.69
CA ARG A 123 -0.35 18.16 -7.92
C ARG A 123 -0.01 16.75 -8.29
N ALA A 124 0.05 15.89 -7.29
CA ALA A 124 0.09 14.45 -7.45
C ALA A 124 -1.04 13.82 -6.64
N VAL A 125 -1.40 12.59 -6.96
CA VAL A 125 -2.39 11.83 -6.21
C VAL A 125 -1.72 10.62 -5.60
N ILE A 126 -1.85 10.46 -4.27
CA ILE A 126 -1.38 9.27 -3.55
C ILE A 126 -2.58 8.40 -3.29
N LYS A 127 -2.55 7.16 -3.79
CA LYS A 127 -3.52 6.11 -3.49
C LYS A 127 -2.94 5.16 -2.48
N VAL A 128 -3.73 4.76 -1.50
CA VAL A 128 -3.32 3.82 -0.46
C VAL A 128 -4.20 2.60 -0.50
N TYR A 129 -3.57 1.45 -0.56
CA TYR A 129 -4.22 0.16 -0.52
C TYR A 129 -3.85 -0.59 0.74
N GLY A 130 -4.84 -1.23 1.37
CA GLY A 130 -4.68 -2.12 2.51
C GLY A 130 -4.79 -3.59 2.09
N LEU A 131 -4.01 -4.43 2.75
CA LEU A 131 -4.05 -5.88 2.57
C LEU A 131 -4.16 -6.58 3.92
#